data_f3e0c5b3ee5d785c76dffaac4a1705ea
#
_entry.id   f3e0c5b3ee5d785c76dffaac4a1705ea
#
_cell.length_a   1.000
_cell.length_b   1.000
_cell.length_c   1.000
_cell.angle_alpha   90.00
_cell.angle_beta   90.00
_cell.angle_gamma   90.00
#
_symmetry.space_group_name_H-M   'P 1'
#
loop_
_entity.id
_entity.type
_entity.pdbx_description
1 polymer ?
#
loop_
_entity_poly.entity_id
_entity_poly.type
_entity_poly.pdbx_seq_one_letter_code
_entity_poly.pdbx_strand_id
1 'polypeptide(L)'
;MIKIYGMKTCPDCSYIYDQIKDKGNEYEYIEIGDHVKNLKEFLIARDNNPIFTDCKANGSVGIPYFVLEDGKISLNPEDAGLKSRIWI
;
A
#
# COMPACT_ATOMS: atom_id res chain seq x y z
N MET A 1 -3.41 13.19 -5.42
CA MET A 1 -3.09 12.58 -4.11
C MET A 1 -2.82 11.10 -4.27
N ILE A 2 -1.73 10.63 -3.71
CA ILE A 2 -1.38 9.22 -3.72
C ILE A 2 -2.07 8.52 -2.56
N LYS A 3 -2.76 7.42 -2.83
CA LYS A 3 -3.41 6.62 -1.80
C LYS A 3 -2.56 5.42 -1.45
N ILE A 4 -2.49 5.10 -0.17
CA ILE A 4 -1.69 3.97 0.32
C ILE A 4 -2.60 3.08 1.17
N TYR A 5 -2.75 1.83 0.76
CA TYR A 5 -3.51 0.84 1.52
C TYR A 5 -2.55 -0.03 2.30
N GLY A 6 -2.76 -0.15 3.59
CA GLY A 6 -1.88 -0.96 4.42
C GLY A 6 -2.45 -1.22 5.80
N MET A 7 -1.63 -1.85 6.64
CA MET A 7 -1.93 -2.07 8.06
C MET A 7 -0.71 -1.66 8.88
N LYS A 8 -0.92 -0.84 9.90
CA LYS A 8 0.17 -0.34 10.75
C LYS A 8 0.89 -1.47 11.49
N THR A 9 0.23 -2.59 11.67
CA THR A 9 0.85 -3.77 12.30
C THR A 9 1.85 -4.47 11.38
N CYS A 10 1.82 -4.18 10.08
CA CYS A 10 2.82 -4.69 9.15
C CYS A 10 4.05 -3.78 9.17
N PRO A 11 5.27 -4.30 9.42
CA PRO A 11 6.46 -3.45 9.51
C PRO A 11 6.73 -2.61 8.27
N ASP A 12 6.49 -3.16 7.08
CA ASP A 12 6.68 -2.41 5.84
C ASP A 12 5.70 -1.25 5.73
N CYS A 13 4.45 -1.46 6.13
CA CYS A 13 3.45 -0.40 6.12
C CYS A 13 3.76 0.67 7.17
N SER A 14 4.20 0.25 8.35
CA SER A 14 4.59 1.18 9.41
C SER A 14 5.73 2.09 8.96
N TYR A 15 6.70 1.53 8.26
CA TYR A 15 7.82 2.30 7.72
C TYR A 15 7.34 3.36 6.73
N ILE A 16 6.39 3.02 5.87
CA ILE A 16 5.78 3.94 4.92
C ILE A 16 4.97 5.01 5.66
N TYR A 17 4.17 4.60 6.64
CA TYR A 17 3.35 5.55 7.41
C TYR A 17 4.22 6.60 8.09
N ASP A 18 5.35 6.19 8.67
CA ASP A 18 6.27 7.12 9.33
C ASP A 18 6.85 8.14 8.36
N GLN A 19 7.03 7.77 7.09
CA GLN A 19 7.55 8.70 6.10
C GLN A 19 6.53 9.76 5.69
N ILE A 20 5.24 9.42 5.68
CA ILE A 20 4.20 10.31 5.14
C ILE A 20 3.52 11.17 6.18
N LYS A 21 3.62 10.83 7.46
CA LYS A 21 2.87 11.52 8.53
C LYS A 21 3.14 13.02 8.59
N ASP A 22 4.29 13.47 8.12
CA ASP A 22 4.68 14.89 8.13
C ASP A 22 4.61 15.53 6.73
N LYS A 23 4.04 14.85 5.74
CA LYS A 23 4.02 15.33 4.35
C LYS A 23 2.70 16.00 3.95
N GLY A 24 1.83 16.28 4.91
CA GLY A 24 0.59 17.01 4.67
C GLY A 24 -0.38 16.24 3.80
N ASN A 25 -0.89 16.90 2.74
CA ASN A 25 -1.96 16.38 1.90
C ASN A 25 -1.48 15.65 0.65
N GLU A 26 -0.20 15.34 0.53
CA GLU A 26 0.33 14.64 -0.64
C GLU A 26 -0.08 13.17 -0.67
N TYR A 27 -0.34 12.59 0.50
CA TYR A 27 -0.64 11.16 0.66
C TYR A 27 -1.87 10.96 1.53
N GLU A 28 -2.65 9.95 1.18
CA GLU A 28 -3.76 9.48 2.02
C GLU A 28 -3.49 8.04 2.42
N TYR A 29 -3.37 7.77 3.71
CA TYR A 29 -3.18 6.41 4.21
C TYR A 29 -4.52 5.80 4.57
N ILE A 30 -4.79 4.61 4.02
CA ILE A 30 -6.06 3.90 4.25
C ILE A 30 -5.74 2.62 5.00
N GLU A 31 -6.15 2.56 6.25
CA GLU A 31 -5.96 1.40 7.11
C GLU A 31 -7.01 0.34 6.77
N ILE A 32 -6.58 -0.77 6.16
CA ILE A 32 -7.53 -1.79 5.69
C ILE A 32 -8.19 -2.55 6.86
N GLY A 33 -7.58 -2.48 8.04
CA GLY A 33 -8.14 -3.13 9.24
C GLY A 33 -9.16 -2.28 10.00
N ASP A 34 -9.33 -1.00 9.65
CA ASP A 34 -10.23 -0.10 10.38
C ASP A 34 -11.69 -0.28 10.01
N HIS A 35 -11.95 -0.68 8.77
CA HIS A 35 -13.32 -0.83 8.29
C HIS A 35 -13.37 -1.85 7.17
N VAL A 36 -14.41 -2.68 7.17
CA VAL A 36 -14.57 -3.70 6.14
C VAL A 36 -14.63 -3.12 4.73
N LYS A 37 -15.12 -1.90 4.57
CA LYS A 37 -15.14 -1.21 3.28
C LYS A 37 -13.71 -1.07 2.73
N ASN A 38 -12.78 -0.66 3.56
CA ASN A 38 -11.38 -0.49 3.15
C ASN A 38 -10.76 -1.83 2.75
N LEU A 39 -11.05 -2.87 3.50
CA LEU A 39 -10.58 -4.22 3.20
C LEU A 39 -11.15 -4.71 1.86
N LYS A 40 -12.44 -4.47 1.62
CA LYS A 40 -13.08 -4.88 0.36
C LYS A 40 -12.47 -4.16 -0.84
N GLU A 41 -12.22 -2.86 -0.73
CA GLU A 41 -11.58 -2.08 -1.79
C GLU A 41 -10.19 -2.67 -2.12
N PHE A 42 -9.43 -2.99 -1.08
CA PHE A 42 -8.12 -3.61 -1.24
C PHE A 42 -8.23 -4.98 -1.94
N LEU A 43 -9.16 -5.84 -1.50
CA LEU A 43 -9.31 -7.17 -2.05
C LEU A 43 -9.76 -7.15 -3.51
N ILE A 44 -10.63 -6.21 -3.88
CA ILE A 44 -11.05 -6.04 -5.27
C ILE A 44 -9.82 -5.73 -6.15
N ALA A 45 -8.96 -4.83 -5.70
CA ALA A 45 -7.74 -4.50 -6.42
C ALA A 45 -6.80 -5.70 -6.50
N ARG A 46 -6.61 -6.39 -5.38
CA ARG A 46 -5.70 -7.54 -5.29
C ARG A 46 -6.13 -8.68 -6.20
N ASP A 47 -7.43 -8.94 -6.24
CA ASP A 47 -7.96 -10.07 -7.01
C ASP A 47 -8.02 -9.80 -8.51
N ASN A 48 -8.05 -8.53 -8.91
CA ASN A 48 -8.26 -8.15 -10.32
C ASN A 48 -7.06 -7.50 -10.99
N ASN A 49 -5.90 -7.45 -10.31
CA ASN A 49 -4.74 -6.78 -10.86
C ASN A 49 -3.54 -7.72 -10.94
N PRO A 50 -2.93 -7.86 -12.13
CA PRO A 50 -1.79 -8.77 -12.33
C PRO A 50 -0.56 -8.50 -11.47
N ILE A 51 -0.39 -7.26 -10.97
CA ILE A 51 0.79 -6.96 -10.15
C ILE A 51 0.80 -7.73 -8.83
N PHE A 52 -0.35 -8.26 -8.41
CA PHE A 52 -0.45 -9.06 -7.18
C PHE A 52 -0.22 -10.55 -7.40
N THR A 53 0.07 -10.99 -8.63
CA THR A 53 0.20 -12.42 -8.96
C THR A 53 1.24 -13.10 -8.07
N ASP A 54 2.42 -12.50 -7.92
CA ASP A 54 3.49 -13.07 -7.10
C ASP A 54 3.13 -13.08 -5.61
N CYS A 55 2.48 -12.03 -5.14
CA CYS A 55 2.01 -11.96 -3.75
C CYS A 55 1.04 -13.11 -3.45
N LYS A 56 0.08 -13.35 -4.34
CA LYS A 56 -0.90 -14.42 -4.15
C LYS A 56 -0.24 -15.78 -4.18
N ALA A 57 0.71 -15.99 -5.10
CA ALA A 57 1.43 -17.25 -5.22
C ALA A 57 2.28 -17.55 -3.98
N ASN A 58 2.84 -16.51 -3.35
CA ASN A 58 3.72 -16.65 -2.19
C ASN A 58 3.00 -16.55 -0.86
N GLY A 59 1.67 -16.38 -0.84
CA GLY A 59 0.92 -16.21 0.38
C GLY A 59 1.10 -14.87 1.06
N SER A 60 1.62 -13.88 0.35
CA SER A 60 1.79 -12.52 0.85
C SER A 60 0.48 -11.73 0.72
N VAL A 61 0.27 -10.77 1.63
CA VAL A 61 -0.95 -9.95 1.61
C VAL A 61 -0.94 -8.99 0.43
N GLY A 62 0.20 -8.36 0.15
CA GLY A 62 0.32 -7.38 -0.93
C GLY A 62 0.20 -5.94 -0.45
N ILE A 63 0.65 -5.67 0.78
CA ILE A 63 0.68 -4.33 1.38
C ILE A 63 2.11 -3.96 1.75
N PRO A 64 2.47 -2.67 1.75
CA PRO A 64 1.64 -1.54 1.31
C PRO A 64 1.37 -1.55 -0.20
N TYR A 65 0.21 -1.04 -0.59
CA TYR A 65 -0.23 -0.97 -1.96
C TYR A 65 -0.57 0.49 -2.29
N PHE A 66 -0.11 0.94 -3.45
CA PHE A 66 -0.15 2.36 -3.79
C PHE A 66 -1.02 2.62 -5.01
N VAL A 67 -1.88 3.63 -4.93
CA VAL A 67 -2.59 4.16 -6.09
C VAL A 67 -1.98 5.52 -6.38
N LEU A 68 -1.23 5.61 -7.48
CA LEU A 68 -0.50 6.80 -7.86
C LEU A 68 -1.44 7.88 -8.41
N GLU A 69 -0.92 9.08 -8.59
CA GLU A 69 -1.76 10.21 -9.01
C GLU A 69 -2.41 10.01 -10.38
N ASP A 70 -1.74 9.28 -11.28
CA ASP A 70 -2.29 8.96 -12.61
C ASP A 70 -3.23 7.75 -12.60
N GLY A 71 -3.51 7.19 -11.41
CA GLY A 71 -4.37 6.03 -11.25
C GLY A 71 -3.67 4.69 -11.39
N LYS A 72 -2.39 4.68 -11.72
CA LYS A 72 -1.61 3.44 -11.79
C LYS A 72 -1.42 2.85 -10.41
N ILE A 73 -1.35 1.53 -10.36
CA ILE A 73 -1.19 0.78 -9.13
C ILE A 73 0.25 0.27 -9.03
N SER A 74 0.83 0.36 -7.84
CA SER A 74 2.19 -0.11 -7.60
C SER A 74 2.32 -0.77 -6.23
N LEU A 75 3.23 -1.72 -6.13
CA LEU A 75 3.67 -2.31 -4.87
C LEU A 75 5.03 -1.76 -4.45
N ASN A 76 5.64 -0.90 -5.27
CA ASN A 76 6.97 -0.35 -5.00
C ASN A 76 6.85 1.06 -4.42
N PRO A 77 7.25 1.27 -3.15
CA PRO A 77 7.21 2.60 -2.53
C PRO A 77 7.96 3.68 -3.31
N GLU A 78 9.01 3.30 -4.04
CA GLU A 78 9.78 4.26 -4.82
C GLU A 78 8.98 4.90 -5.94
N ASP A 79 7.99 4.19 -6.49
CA ASP A 79 7.07 4.76 -7.49
C ASP A 79 6.21 5.87 -6.89
N ALA A 80 6.03 5.84 -5.58
CA ALA A 80 5.26 6.86 -4.84
C ALA A 80 6.15 7.95 -4.24
N GLY A 81 7.45 7.94 -4.55
CA GLY A 81 8.40 8.91 -4.01
C GLY A 81 8.84 8.62 -2.60
N LEU A 82 8.68 7.39 -2.14
CA LEU A 82 9.01 6.97 -0.78
C LEU A 82 10.13 5.94 -0.79
N LYS A 83 10.73 5.74 0.37
CA LYS A 83 11.81 4.76 0.53
C LYS A 83 11.23 3.40 0.88
N SER A 84 11.78 2.36 0.24
CA SER A 84 11.47 0.98 0.58
C SER A 84 12.23 0.58 1.84
N ARG A 85 11.61 -0.28 2.64
CA ARG A 85 12.29 -0.86 3.78
C ARG A 85 13.32 -1.88 3.29
N ILE A 86 14.56 -1.74 3.78
CA ILE A 86 15.64 -2.64 3.38
C ILE A 86 15.78 -3.74 4.43
N TRP A 87 15.69 -4.97 3.97
CA TRP A 87 15.95 -6.15 4.80
C TRP A 87 17.42 -6.55 4.63
N ILE A 88 18.13 -6.58 5.70
CA ILE A 88 19.52 -7.02 5.72
C ILE A 88 19.60 -8.35 6.46
#